data_f9c8db2a82e404c871c8492f18332dcb
#
_entry.id   f9c8db2a82e404c871c8492f18332dcb
#
_cell.length_a   1.000
_cell.length_b   1.000
_cell.length_c   1.000
_cell.angle_alpha   90.00
_cell.angle_beta   90.00
_cell.angle_gamma   90.00
#
_symmetry.space_group_name_H-M   'P 1'
#
loop_
_entity.id
_entity.type
_entity.pdbx_description
1 polymer ?
#
loop_
_entity_poly.entity_id
_entity_poly.type
_entity_poly.pdbx_seq_one_letter_code
_entity_poly.pdbx_strand_id
1 'polypeptide(L)'
;MKVLIITYYWPPAGGSGVQRWLKFVKYLQNFNIEPVVYTVASPSYLIEDHSLINEVSENIEVLRQPIWEPTDLLFWKKNTQQKGGISNTTKSTFLSFIRGNLFIPDPKLFWIKPSIKYLQKYLNNTDIDVIISTGPPHSMHLIAQKLHQNNDVKWLADFRDPWSDIYYNKDFKELSFAKNKNKRLEELVLKNADCVLTVGNTLKKEFSKIAKRVEVVTNGFDDEVLESSTLSIDQKFTISYIGLLPKQSIPKNLFRVLQILCSQNKDFKNDLQLNFIGDISDAVKSAVFKNQLAENTHFIDYVDHAKAIDYQRKSQVLLLLIPNIKKNKGILTGKLFEYLIAKRPILAIGPEDGDLAKILEDTNAGVVVDFENDDKLFSTILQLYDQYKNGNLEVSSKNIKKYHRKELTKKVAFIINSLHS
;
A
#
# COMPACT_ATOMS: atom_id res chain seq x y z
N MET A 1 -25.40 14.77 -2.29
CA MET A 1 -24.19 15.33 -1.63
C MET A 1 -23.03 15.28 -2.63
N LYS A 2 -22.31 16.40 -2.77
CA LYS A 2 -21.19 16.51 -3.71
C LYS A 2 -19.86 16.64 -2.97
N VAL A 3 -18.86 15.84 -3.31
CA VAL A 3 -17.57 15.79 -2.61
C VAL A 3 -16.40 16.07 -3.55
N LEU A 4 -15.46 16.94 -3.12
CA LEU A 4 -14.25 17.25 -3.86
C LEU A 4 -13.09 16.43 -3.34
N ILE A 5 -12.51 15.55 -4.17
CA ILE A 5 -11.41 14.66 -3.83
C ILE A 5 -10.11 15.20 -4.42
N ILE A 6 -9.19 15.61 -3.57
CA ILE A 6 -7.87 16.14 -3.96
C ILE A 6 -6.85 15.01 -3.88
N THR A 7 -6.38 14.55 -5.04
CA THR A 7 -5.40 13.46 -5.16
C THR A 7 -4.35 13.77 -6.22
N TYR A 8 -3.11 13.34 -6.00
CA TYR A 8 -2.08 13.38 -7.03
C TYR A 8 -2.13 12.13 -7.93
N TYR A 9 -2.32 10.95 -7.32
CA TYR A 9 -2.39 9.68 -8.06
C TYR A 9 -3.81 9.42 -8.56
N TRP A 10 -3.98 9.52 -9.88
CA TRP A 10 -5.21 9.23 -10.60
C TRP A 10 -4.88 8.59 -11.95
N PRO A 11 -5.72 7.75 -12.57
CA PRO A 11 -5.41 7.16 -13.87
C PRO A 11 -4.91 8.20 -14.90
N PRO A 12 -3.80 7.89 -15.63
CA PRO A 12 -3.17 6.59 -15.82
C PRO A 12 -2.08 6.21 -14.79
N ALA A 13 -2.02 6.81 -13.60
CA ALA A 13 -1.09 6.35 -12.57
C ALA A 13 -1.31 4.87 -12.27
N GLY A 14 -0.22 4.09 -12.18
CA GLY A 14 -0.24 2.70 -11.76
C GLY A 14 0.12 2.52 -10.28
N GLY A 15 0.06 1.26 -9.82
CA GLY A 15 0.45 0.86 -8.48
C GLY A 15 -0.62 1.09 -7.40
N SER A 16 -0.25 0.81 -6.15
CA SER A 16 -1.19 0.80 -5.01
C SER A 16 -1.74 2.19 -4.64
N GLY A 17 -1.03 3.25 -5.02
CA GLY A 17 -1.39 4.62 -4.67
C GLY A 17 -2.69 5.13 -5.30
N VAL A 18 -3.01 4.66 -6.52
CA VAL A 18 -4.20 5.07 -7.27
C VAL A 18 -5.44 4.25 -6.88
N GLN A 19 -5.26 2.96 -6.61
CA GLN A 19 -6.35 1.99 -6.47
C GLN A 19 -7.39 2.37 -5.40
N ARG A 20 -6.95 2.90 -4.26
CA ARG A 20 -7.84 3.22 -3.15
C ARG A 20 -8.94 4.20 -3.53
N TRP A 21 -8.56 5.38 -4.02
CA TRP A 21 -9.55 6.42 -4.35
C TRP A 21 -10.22 6.21 -5.71
N LEU A 22 -9.58 5.55 -6.66
CA LEU A 22 -10.24 5.12 -7.89
C LEU A 22 -11.47 4.26 -7.57
N LYS A 23 -11.29 3.25 -6.72
CA LYS A 23 -12.38 2.34 -6.36
C LYS A 23 -13.40 3.00 -5.41
N PHE A 24 -13.00 3.87 -4.48
CA PHE A 24 -13.96 4.62 -3.68
C PHE A 24 -14.82 5.53 -4.55
N VAL A 25 -14.24 6.25 -5.50
CA VAL A 25 -14.98 7.08 -6.46
C VAL A 25 -15.99 6.24 -7.26
N LYS A 26 -15.57 5.07 -7.76
CA LYS A 26 -16.46 4.13 -8.47
C LYS A 26 -17.70 3.78 -7.65
N TYR A 27 -17.55 3.51 -6.34
CA TYR A 27 -18.65 3.03 -5.51
C TYR A 27 -19.40 4.13 -4.73
N LEU A 28 -18.87 5.34 -4.55
CA LEU A 28 -19.53 6.43 -3.82
C LEU A 28 -20.89 6.81 -4.41
N GLN A 29 -21.03 6.73 -5.73
CA GLN A 29 -22.28 7.00 -6.44
C GLN A 29 -23.42 6.05 -5.99
N ASN A 30 -23.09 4.81 -5.60
CA ASN A 30 -24.07 3.85 -5.07
C ASN A 30 -24.67 4.27 -3.71
N PHE A 31 -24.08 5.30 -3.08
CA PHE A 31 -24.49 5.84 -1.79
C PHE A 31 -24.99 7.29 -1.88
N ASN A 32 -25.42 7.72 -3.08
CA ASN A 32 -25.90 9.08 -3.36
C ASN A 32 -24.86 10.18 -3.03
N ILE A 33 -23.59 9.88 -3.24
CA ILE A 33 -22.50 10.84 -3.14
C ILE A 33 -21.89 11.02 -4.53
N GLU A 34 -21.87 12.26 -5.01
CA GLU A 34 -21.31 12.66 -6.29
C GLU A 34 -19.85 13.07 -6.10
N PRO A 35 -18.88 12.29 -6.57
CA PRO A 35 -17.47 12.63 -6.45
C PRO A 35 -17.02 13.54 -7.60
N VAL A 36 -16.28 14.59 -7.27
CA VAL A 36 -15.49 15.41 -8.18
C VAL A 36 -14.03 15.18 -7.85
N VAL A 37 -13.22 14.79 -8.83
CA VAL A 37 -11.81 14.50 -8.62
C VAL A 37 -10.95 15.66 -9.11
N TYR A 38 -10.10 16.18 -8.25
CA TYR A 38 -9.07 17.14 -8.61
C TYR A 38 -7.69 16.48 -8.61
N THR A 39 -7.01 16.54 -9.76
CA THR A 39 -5.71 15.89 -9.96
C THR A 39 -4.81 16.69 -10.91
N VAL A 40 -3.60 16.21 -11.12
CA VAL A 40 -2.60 16.82 -12.00
C VAL A 40 -2.92 16.58 -13.49
N ALA A 41 -2.65 17.56 -14.35
CA ALA A 41 -2.89 17.47 -15.80
C ALA A 41 -1.82 16.67 -16.55
N SER A 42 -0.55 16.87 -16.21
CA SER A 42 0.59 16.22 -16.90
C SER A 42 1.56 15.73 -15.83
N PRO A 43 1.27 14.59 -15.20
CA PRO A 43 2.12 14.06 -14.13
C PRO A 43 3.36 13.35 -14.66
N SER A 44 4.42 13.36 -13.86
CA SER A 44 5.57 12.46 -14.03
C SER A 44 5.39 11.23 -13.14
N TYR A 45 4.55 10.28 -13.56
CA TYR A 45 4.37 9.02 -12.84
C TYR A 45 5.54 8.07 -13.09
N LEU A 46 5.99 7.39 -12.03
CA LEU A 46 7.02 6.35 -12.13
C LEU A 46 6.49 5.06 -12.78
N ILE A 47 5.21 4.80 -12.59
CA ILE A 47 4.51 3.63 -13.13
C ILE A 47 3.20 4.15 -13.72
N GLU A 48 2.92 3.79 -14.95
CA GLU A 48 1.64 4.06 -15.61
C GLU A 48 0.92 2.76 -15.93
N ASP A 49 -0.40 2.79 -15.78
CA ASP A 49 -1.31 1.71 -16.14
C ASP A 49 -2.54 2.32 -16.83
N HIS A 50 -2.51 2.28 -18.14
CA HIS A 50 -3.56 2.87 -18.97
C HIS A 50 -4.88 2.06 -18.92
N SER A 51 -4.86 0.81 -18.47
CA SER A 51 -6.08 0.00 -18.30
C SER A 51 -7.03 0.61 -17.26
N LEU A 52 -6.46 1.29 -16.25
CA LEU A 52 -7.23 1.94 -15.18
C LEU A 52 -8.06 3.14 -15.66
N ILE A 53 -7.79 3.69 -16.85
CA ILE A 53 -8.59 4.77 -17.43
C ILE A 53 -10.03 4.27 -17.67
N ASN A 54 -10.18 3.03 -18.12
CA ASN A 54 -11.48 2.42 -18.38
C ASN A 54 -12.33 2.17 -17.11
N GLU A 55 -11.69 2.21 -15.94
CA GLU A 55 -12.39 2.09 -14.66
C GLU A 55 -13.00 3.40 -14.16
N VAL A 56 -12.60 4.54 -14.75
CA VAL A 56 -13.17 5.85 -14.44
C VAL A 56 -14.49 6.00 -15.21
N SER A 57 -15.59 6.08 -14.50
CA SER A 57 -16.91 6.28 -15.12
C SER A 57 -16.97 7.65 -15.83
N GLU A 58 -17.58 7.70 -17.01
CA GLU A 58 -17.67 8.93 -17.85
C GLU A 58 -18.41 10.08 -17.16
N ASN A 59 -19.27 9.79 -16.22
CA ASN A 59 -20.03 10.80 -15.47
C ASN A 59 -19.24 11.40 -14.28
N ILE A 60 -17.98 10.99 -14.04
CA ILE A 60 -17.14 11.57 -13.01
C ILE A 60 -16.46 12.85 -13.55
N GLU A 61 -16.75 13.96 -12.89
CA GLU A 61 -16.05 15.21 -13.18
C GLU A 61 -14.60 15.14 -12.68
N VAL A 62 -13.64 15.30 -13.61
CA VAL A 62 -12.21 15.27 -13.28
C VAL A 62 -11.56 16.61 -13.66
N LEU A 63 -11.27 17.40 -12.65
CA LEU A 63 -10.58 18.68 -12.74
C LEU A 63 -9.07 18.45 -12.82
N ARG A 64 -8.41 18.97 -13.84
CA ARG A 64 -6.96 18.76 -14.05
C ARG A 64 -6.24 20.10 -14.10
N GLN A 65 -5.14 20.20 -13.35
CA GLN A 65 -4.28 21.39 -13.34
C GLN A 65 -2.82 21.03 -13.58
N PRO A 66 -2.09 21.80 -14.41
CA PRO A 66 -0.65 21.59 -14.58
C PRO A 66 0.11 21.76 -13.27
N ILE A 67 1.17 20.98 -13.14
CA ILE A 67 2.14 21.07 -12.04
C ILE A 67 3.51 21.38 -12.62
N TRP A 68 4.28 22.19 -11.89
CA TRP A 68 5.70 22.30 -12.12
C TRP A 68 6.44 21.43 -11.10
N GLU A 69 7.22 20.46 -11.59
CA GLU A 69 8.01 19.55 -10.77
C GLU A 69 9.51 19.81 -10.98
N PRO A 70 10.27 20.10 -9.90
CA PRO A 70 11.73 20.31 -10.01
C PRO A 70 12.48 19.10 -10.59
N THR A 71 11.89 17.91 -10.43
CA THR A 71 12.43 16.67 -10.99
C THR A 71 12.51 16.68 -12.50
N ASP A 72 11.64 17.41 -13.19
CA ASP A 72 11.62 17.51 -14.65
C ASP A 72 12.89 18.18 -15.19
N LEU A 73 13.46 19.13 -14.43
CA LEU A 73 14.74 19.76 -14.76
C LEU A 73 15.95 18.81 -14.59
N LEU A 74 15.85 17.86 -13.66
CA LEU A 74 16.92 16.92 -13.35
C LEU A 74 16.90 15.69 -14.29
N PHE A 75 15.75 15.34 -14.85
CA PHE A 75 15.56 14.17 -15.72
C PHE A 75 15.54 14.49 -17.21
N TRP A 76 15.55 15.76 -17.65
CA TRP A 76 15.61 16.14 -19.05
C TRP A 76 16.88 15.61 -19.79
N LYS A 77 17.83 15.03 -19.07
CA LYS A 77 19.05 14.42 -19.63
C LYS A 77 19.06 12.89 -19.73
N LYS A 78 17.96 12.18 -19.50
CA LYS A 78 17.93 10.72 -19.67
C LYS A 78 16.68 10.22 -20.38
N ASN A 79 16.68 10.31 -21.70
CA ASN A 79 16.08 9.31 -22.57
C ASN A 79 16.84 7.99 -22.35
N THR A 80 16.48 7.21 -21.36
CA THR A 80 16.84 5.79 -21.28
C THR A 80 15.75 5.09 -20.47
N GLN A 81 15.10 4.15 -21.13
CA GLN A 81 14.23 3.16 -20.54
C GLN A 81 14.91 2.58 -19.28
N GLN A 82 14.47 2.98 -18.09
CA GLN A 82 14.77 2.28 -16.87
C GLN A 82 13.48 1.69 -16.33
N LYS A 83 13.35 0.38 -16.56
CA LYS A 83 12.41 -0.48 -15.84
C LYS A 83 12.58 -0.24 -14.34
N GLY A 84 11.43 -0.13 -13.64
CA GLY A 84 11.36 0.23 -12.23
C GLY A 84 12.28 -0.60 -11.35
N GLY A 85 13.29 0.05 -10.81
CA GLY A 85 14.17 -0.46 -9.79
C GLY A 85 14.85 0.73 -9.12
N ILE A 86 14.89 0.74 -7.78
CA ILE A 86 15.66 1.72 -7.02
C ILE A 86 17.13 1.48 -7.33
N SER A 87 17.68 2.17 -8.32
CA SER A 87 19.08 2.02 -8.67
C SER A 87 19.99 2.58 -7.55
N ASN A 88 20.78 1.70 -6.97
CA ASN A 88 21.87 2.04 -6.07
C ASN A 88 22.99 2.73 -6.86
N THR A 89 23.01 4.06 -6.88
CA THR A 89 24.21 4.80 -7.27
C THR A 89 24.45 5.99 -6.34
N THR A 90 25.70 6.24 -6.02
CA THR A 90 26.19 7.29 -5.12
C THR A 90 25.76 8.72 -5.49
N LYS A 91 25.30 8.97 -6.70
CA LYS A 91 24.64 10.24 -7.11
C LYS A 91 23.24 10.42 -6.47
N SER A 92 22.65 9.36 -5.96
CA SER A 92 21.37 9.33 -5.25
C SER A 92 21.39 10.06 -3.91
N THR A 93 22.53 10.07 -3.18
CA THR A 93 22.58 10.56 -1.80
C THR A 93 22.40 12.07 -1.69
N PHE A 94 22.99 12.86 -2.60
CA PHE A 94 22.88 14.32 -2.59
C PHE A 94 21.48 14.78 -3.03
N LEU A 95 20.93 14.16 -4.07
CA LEU A 95 19.56 14.44 -4.52
C LEU A 95 18.52 14.04 -3.47
N SER A 96 18.73 12.92 -2.80
CA SER A 96 17.86 12.49 -1.68
C SER A 96 17.95 13.46 -0.50
N PHE A 97 19.14 13.97 -0.20
CA PHE A 97 19.33 15.01 0.83
C PHE A 97 18.60 16.31 0.47
N ILE A 98 18.73 16.80 -0.76
CA ILE A 98 18.00 17.99 -1.25
C ILE A 98 16.49 17.73 -1.15
N ARG A 99 16.01 16.58 -1.63
CA ARG A 99 14.61 16.21 -1.60
C ARG A 99 14.03 16.23 -0.18
N GLY A 100 14.73 15.63 0.79
CA GLY A 100 14.24 15.53 2.17
C GLY A 100 14.32 16.83 2.96
N ASN A 101 15.17 17.77 2.55
CA ASN A 101 15.43 18.99 3.33
C ASN A 101 14.88 20.27 2.73
N LEU A 102 14.72 20.36 1.41
CA LEU A 102 14.22 21.57 0.74
C LEU A 102 12.78 21.42 0.26
N PHE A 103 12.34 20.22 -0.12
CA PHE A 103 10.99 20.00 -0.62
C PHE A 103 10.05 19.45 0.48
N ILE A 104 9.62 20.35 1.37
CA ILE A 104 8.75 20.04 2.50
C ILE A 104 7.35 20.58 2.25
N PRO A 105 6.32 19.70 2.26
CA PRO A 105 6.30 18.31 2.75
C PRO A 105 6.83 17.28 1.74
N ASP A 106 6.78 17.58 0.46
CA ASP A 106 7.17 16.71 -0.64
C ASP A 106 7.41 17.54 -1.92
N PRO A 107 7.93 16.96 -3.03
CA PRO A 107 8.21 17.70 -4.27
C PRO A 107 6.98 18.33 -4.96
N LYS A 108 5.76 18.02 -4.50
CA LYS A 108 4.51 18.60 -5.04
C LYS A 108 4.13 19.92 -4.37
N LEU A 109 5.00 20.46 -3.51
CA LEU A 109 4.78 21.73 -2.79
C LEU A 109 4.47 22.92 -3.71
N PHE A 110 5.03 22.93 -4.93
CA PHE A 110 4.79 23.99 -5.90
C PHE A 110 3.37 23.97 -6.50
N TRP A 111 2.68 22.84 -6.38
CA TRP A 111 1.29 22.71 -6.81
C TRP A 111 0.29 23.31 -5.81
N ILE A 112 0.69 23.53 -4.54
CA ILE A 112 -0.20 23.97 -3.48
C ILE A 112 -0.86 25.31 -3.84
N LYS A 113 -0.09 26.38 -4.11
CA LYS A 113 -0.62 27.71 -4.38
C LYS A 113 -1.50 27.77 -5.65
N PRO A 114 -1.07 27.23 -6.81
CA PRO A 114 -1.91 27.17 -8.00
C PRO A 114 -3.21 26.40 -7.79
N SER A 115 -3.16 25.27 -7.07
CA SER A 115 -4.34 24.45 -6.76
C SER A 115 -5.34 25.20 -5.88
N ILE A 116 -4.86 25.88 -4.83
CA ILE A 116 -5.73 26.68 -3.97
C ILE A 116 -6.45 27.77 -4.78
N LYS A 117 -5.71 28.49 -5.65
CA LYS A 117 -6.31 29.55 -6.48
C LYS A 117 -7.37 28.99 -7.44
N TYR A 118 -7.08 27.86 -8.09
CA TYR A 118 -8.01 27.20 -9.00
C TYR A 118 -9.25 26.69 -8.29
N LEU A 119 -9.06 25.93 -7.23
CA LEU A 119 -10.15 25.31 -6.48
C LEU A 119 -10.99 26.34 -5.71
N GLN A 120 -10.41 27.44 -5.23
CA GLN A 120 -11.20 28.53 -4.63
C GLN A 120 -12.18 29.13 -5.64
N LYS A 121 -11.75 29.31 -6.92
CA LYS A 121 -12.65 29.76 -7.98
C LYS A 121 -13.73 28.72 -8.29
N TYR A 122 -13.40 27.45 -8.22
CA TYR A 122 -14.35 26.35 -8.44
C TYR A 122 -15.41 26.32 -7.32
N LEU A 123 -14.97 26.39 -6.07
CA LEU A 123 -15.86 26.40 -4.89
C LEU A 123 -16.79 27.62 -4.84
N ASN A 124 -16.38 28.76 -5.37
CA ASN A 124 -17.24 29.95 -5.46
C ASN A 124 -18.43 29.79 -6.44
N ASN A 125 -18.38 28.79 -7.32
CA ASN A 125 -19.39 28.54 -8.36
C ASN A 125 -20.04 27.14 -8.26
N THR A 126 -19.64 26.34 -7.26
CA THR A 126 -20.11 24.97 -7.12
C THR A 126 -20.23 24.62 -5.65
N ASP A 127 -21.42 24.18 -5.26
CA ASP A 127 -21.66 23.73 -3.90
C ASP A 127 -20.96 22.39 -3.66
N ILE A 128 -19.98 22.39 -2.78
CA ILE A 128 -19.25 21.20 -2.33
C ILE A 128 -19.49 21.04 -0.83
N ASP A 129 -20.02 19.89 -0.46
CA ASP A 129 -20.36 19.59 0.94
C ASP A 129 -19.13 19.18 1.77
N VAL A 130 -18.22 18.40 1.16
CA VAL A 130 -17.02 17.89 1.84
C VAL A 130 -15.82 17.90 0.90
N ILE A 131 -14.70 18.40 1.41
CA ILE A 131 -13.38 18.22 0.77
C ILE A 131 -12.72 16.98 1.34
N ILE A 132 -12.15 16.16 0.46
CA ILE A 132 -11.37 14.98 0.83
C ILE A 132 -9.97 15.15 0.26
N SER A 133 -8.94 15.02 1.09
CA SER A 133 -7.55 15.00 0.64
C SER A 133 -6.89 13.68 0.97
N THR A 134 -6.13 13.11 0.04
CA THR A 134 -5.44 11.82 0.27
C THR A 134 -3.93 11.95 0.09
N GLY A 135 -3.17 11.44 1.04
CA GLY A 135 -1.70 11.43 1.06
C GLY A 135 -1.11 10.06 1.38
N PRO A 136 0.14 9.80 0.97
CA PRO A 136 1.06 10.69 0.25
C PRO A 136 0.68 10.91 -1.22
N PRO A 137 1.11 12.02 -1.89
CA PRO A 137 1.88 13.16 -1.35
C PRO A 137 1.08 13.98 -0.35
N HIS A 138 1.74 14.50 0.69
CA HIS A 138 1.07 15.23 1.79
C HIS A 138 0.76 16.69 1.45
N SER A 139 1.33 17.23 0.37
CA SER A 139 0.95 18.53 -0.20
C SER A 139 -0.56 18.63 -0.47
N MET A 140 -1.24 17.52 -0.74
CA MET A 140 -2.70 17.46 -0.93
C MET A 140 -3.46 17.91 0.31
N HIS A 141 -2.98 17.53 1.49
CA HIS A 141 -3.59 17.94 2.75
C HIS A 141 -3.45 19.46 3.00
N LEU A 142 -2.34 20.08 2.59
CA LEU A 142 -2.13 21.51 2.73
C LEU A 142 -3.03 22.33 1.79
N ILE A 143 -3.33 21.79 0.58
CA ILE A 143 -4.33 22.38 -0.32
C ILE A 143 -5.69 22.38 0.35
N ALA A 144 -6.14 21.20 0.81
CA ALA A 144 -7.44 21.02 1.45
C ALA A 144 -7.58 21.86 2.72
N GLN A 145 -6.54 21.89 3.56
CA GLN A 145 -6.52 22.71 4.77
C GLN A 145 -6.78 24.19 4.47
N LYS A 146 -6.12 24.73 3.44
CA LYS A 146 -6.30 26.15 3.10
C LYS A 146 -7.69 26.44 2.55
N LEU A 147 -8.24 25.51 1.76
CA LEU A 147 -9.61 25.64 1.25
C LEU A 147 -10.65 25.54 2.38
N HIS A 148 -10.48 24.59 3.30
CA HIS A 148 -11.32 24.45 4.50
C HIS A 148 -11.30 25.71 5.38
N GLN A 149 -10.13 26.37 5.55
CA GLN A 149 -9.99 27.61 6.29
C GLN A 149 -10.69 28.81 5.63
N ASN A 150 -10.78 28.80 4.31
CA ASN A 150 -11.34 29.91 3.54
C ASN A 150 -12.84 29.77 3.26
N ASN A 151 -13.41 28.57 3.43
CA ASN A 151 -14.77 28.23 3.09
C ASN A 151 -15.42 27.45 4.23
N ASP A 152 -16.74 27.56 4.39
CA ASP A 152 -17.50 26.72 5.32
C ASP A 152 -17.80 25.34 4.71
N VAL A 153 -16.75 24.56 4.54
CA VAL A 153 -16.81 23.21 3.95
C VAL A 153 -16.10 22.21 4.85
N LYS A 154 -16.69 21.06 5.09
CA LYS A 154 -16.08 20.02 5.94
C LYS A 154 -14.86 19.39 5.26
N TRP A 155 -13.91 18.94 6.07
CA TRP A 155 -12.68 18.37 5.56
C TRP A 155 -12.37 16.98 6.16
N LEU A 156 -12.20 15.99 5.28
CA LEU A 156 -11.77 14.65 5.59
C LEU A 156 -10.35 14.43 5.04
N ALA A 157 -9.38 14.14 5.92
CA ALA A 157 -7.98 13.90 5.55
C ALA A 157 -7.66 12.39 5.58
N ASP A 158 -7.36 11.78 4.42
CA ASP A 158 -7.03 10.36 4.30
C ASP A 158 -5.52 10.13 4.33
N PHE A 159 -5.03 9.62 5.46
CA PHE A 159 -3.63 9.24 5.68
C PHE A 159 -3.45 7.74 5.41
N ARG A 160 -2.94 7.42 4.24
CA ARG A 160 -2.62 6.02 3.88
C ARG A 160 -1.35 5.54 4.57
N ASP A 161 -0.45 6.48 4.89
CA ASP A 161 0.81 6.27 5.58
C ASP A 161 1.04 7.39 6.61
N PRO A 162 1.86 7.17 7.66
CA PRO A 162 2.31 8.27 8.51
C PRO A 162 3.13 9.27 7.69
N TRP A 163 3.09 10.54 8.04
CA TRP A 163 3.82 11.58 7.30
C TRP A 163 5.25 11.76 7.82
N SER A 164 5.39 12.19 9.06
CA SER A 164 6.71 12.53 9.61
C SER A 164 7.53 11.31 10.03
N ASP A 165 6.88 10.22 10.40
CA ASP A 165 7.52 9.01 10.94
C ASP A 165 7.60 7.84 9.95
N ILE A 166 7.47 8.12 8.66
CA ILE A 166 7.54 7.08 7.65
C ILE A 166 8.97 6.53 7.50
N TYR A 167 9.11 5.22 7.46
CA TYR A 167 10.41 4.54 7.57
C TYR A 167 11.40 4.87 6.45
N TYR A 168 10.94 5.12 5.24
CA TYR A 168 11.81 5.43 4.09
C TYR A 168 12.35 6.87 4.12
N ASN A 169 11.83 7.77 4.96
CA ASN A 169 12.40 9.11 5.14
C ASN A 169 13.80 9.07 5.76
N LYS A 170 14.18 7.95 6.41
CA LYS A 170 15.54 7.79 6.95
C LYS A 170 16.62 7.82 5.86
N ASP A 171 16.30 7.40 4.66
CA ASP A 171 17.21 7.41 3.52
C ASP A 171 17.47 8.84 3.00
N PHE A 172 16.65 9.83 3.39
CA PHE A 172 16.80 11.24 2.99
C PHE A 172 17.77 12.04 3.86
N LYS A 173 18.28 11.47 4.96
CA LYS A 173 19.19 12.16 5.91
C LYS A 173 18.65 13.54 6.30
N GLU A 174 17.38 13.60 6.68
CA GLU A 174 16.69 14.85 7.04
C GLU A 174 17.37 15.54 8.23
N LEU A 175 17.60 16.84 8.09
CA LEU A 175 18.07 17.71 9.15
C LEU A 175 16.96 17.98 10.17
N SER A 176 17.33 18.38 11.38
CA SER A 176 16.39 18.62 12.47
C SER A 176 15.31 19.65 12.12
N PHE A 177 15.64 20.70 11.36
CA PHE A 177 14.66 21.68 10.93
C PHE A 177 13.62 21.10 9.98
N ALA A 178 14.03 20.22 9.04
CA ALA A 178 13.14 19.57 8.09
C ALA A 178 12.19 18.61 8.80
N LYS A 179 12.72 17.78 9.72
CA LYS A 179 11.91 16.88 10.58
C LYS A 179 10.89 17.66 11.39
N ASN A 180 11.33 18.73 12.07
CA ASN A 180 10.46 19.56 12.90
C ASN A 180 9.37 20.25 12.06
N LYS A 181 9.71 20.71 10.84
CA LYS A 181 8.73 21.32 9.92
C LYS A 181 7.71 20.30 9.44
N ASN A 182 8.14 19.09 9.02
CA ASN A 182 7.25 18.01 8.63
C ASN A 182 6.29 17.63 9.77
N LYS A 183 6.83 17.42 10.99
CA LYS A 183 6.03 17.10 12.16
C LYS A 183 5.01 18.19 12.48
N ARG A 184 5.41 19.46 12.44
CA ARG A 184 4.50 20.59 12.66
C ARG A 184 3.38 20.66 11.63
N LEU A 185 3.69 20.39 10.35
CA LEU A 185 2.69 20.36 9.28
C LEU A 185 1.70 19.20 9.46
N GLU A 186 2.20 18.00 9.79
CA GLU A 186 1.35 16.85 10.11
C GLU A 186 0.41 17.15 11.29
N GLU A 187 0.94 17.66 12.41
CA GLU A 187 0.13 18.06 13.57
C GLU A 187 -0.91 19.10 13.22
N LEU A 188 -0.56 20.06 12.38
CA LEU A 188 -1.47 21.11 11.93
C LEU A 188 -2.64 20.53 11.13
N VAL A 189 -2.36 19.60 10.21
CA VAL A 189 -3.39 18.89 9.43
C VAL A 189 -4.28 18.06 10.34
N LEU A 190 -3.71 17.27 11.24
CA LEU A 190 -4.44 16.42 12.18
C LEU A 190 -5.38 17.22 13.09
N LYS A 191 -4.94 18.40 13.58
CA LYS A 191 -5.75 19.27 14.45
C LYS A 191 -6.92 19.94 13.74
N ASN A 192 -6.75 20.28 12.46
CA ASN A 192 -7.73 21.08 11.72
C ASN A 192 -8.75 20.24 10.94
N ALA A 193 -8.40 19.04 10.51
CA ALA A 193 -9.33 18.16 9.81
C ALA A 193 -10.54 17.82 10.72
N ASP A 194 -11.74 17.81 10.15
CA ASP A 194 -12.96 17.39 10.86
C ASP A 194 -12.95 15.90 11.13
N CYS A 195 -12.38 15.12 10.18
CA CYS A 195 -12.13 13.70 10.35
C CYS A 195 -10.83 13.30 9.66
N VAL A 196 -10.10 12.37 10.27
CA VAL A 196 -8.91 11.75 9.70
C VAL A 196 -9.22 10.27 9.42
N LEU A 197 -8.96 9.81 8.20
CA LEU A 197 -8.96 8.38 7.87
C LEU A 197 -7.55 7.81 8.00
N THR A 198 -7.46 6.59 8.50
CA THR A 198 -6.23 5.80 8.53
C THR A 198 -6.47 4.40 8.01
N VAL A 199 -5.41 3.69 7.60
CA VAL A 199 -5.53 2.33 7.08
C VAL A 199 -5.47 1.26 8.17
N GLY A 200 -5.08 1.60 9.41
CA GLY A 200 -4.91 0.64 10.50
C GLY A 200 -5.11 1.24 11.89
N ASN A 201 -5.31 0.37 12.87
CA ASN A 201 -5.57 0.78 14.26
C ASN A 201 -4.34 1.36 14.95
N THR A 202 -3.14 0.93 14.60
CA THR A 202 -1.90 1.49 15.15
C THR A 202 -1.81 2.98 14.85
N LEU A 203 -2.04 3.37 13.60
CA LEU A 203 -2.02 4.78 13.19
C LEU A 203 -3.20 5.55 13.78
N LYS A 204 -4.40 4.95 13.86
CA LYS A 204 -5.55 5.53 14.58
C LYS A 204 -5.16 5.89 16.01
N LYS A 205 -4.54 4.96 16.76
CA LYS A 205 -4.13 5.19 18.15
C LYS A 205 -3.13 6.34 18.29
N GLU A 206 -2.21 6.49 17.33
CA GLU A 206 -1.26 7.59 17.33
C GLU A 206 -1.95 8.94 17.03
N PHE A 207 -2.76 9.02 15.99
CA PHE A 207 -3.41 10.25 15.53
C PHE A 207 -4.54 10.71 16.44
N SER A 208 -5.23 9.81 17.14
CA SER A 208 -6.29 10.17 18.10
C SER A 208 -5.78 10.97 19.31
N LYS A 209 -4.46 11.06 19.49
CA LYS A 209 -3.85 11.94 20.51
C LYS A 209 -3.89 13.41 20.10
N ILE A 210 -4.12 13.72 18.81
CA ILE A 210 -4.01 15.04 18.22
C ILE A 210 -5.30 15.44 17.49
N ALA A 211 -5.83 14.53 16.68
CA ALA A 211 -6.99 14.76 15.81
C ALA A 211 -8.31 14.69 16.59
N LYS A 212 -9.30 15.46 16.18
CA LYS A 212 -10.64 15.49 16.78
C LYS A 212 -11.38 14.16 16.62
N ARG A 213 -11.26 13.57 15.43
CA ARG A 213 -11.90 12.29 15.07
C ARG A 213 -10.99 11.50 14.15
N VAL A 214 -10.77 10.21 14.44
CA VAL A 214 -9.98 9.31 13.59
C VAL A 214 -10.77 8.04 13.32
N GLU A 215 -10.93 7.70 12.05
CA GLU A 215 -11.62 6.48 11.62
C GLU A 215 -10.67 5.57 10.83
N VAL A 216 -10.85 4.26 10.99
CA VAL A 216 -10.06 3.29 10.24
C VAL A 216 -10.85 2.82 9.03
N VAL A 217 -10.29 3.04 7.85
CA VAL A 217 -10.76 2.44 6.60
C VAL A 217 -9.55 1.81 5.92
N THR A 218 -9.45 0.50 5.96
CA THR A 218 -8.31 -0.24 5.41
C THR A 218 -8.24 -0.13 3.87
N ASN A 219 -7.17 -0.61 3.27
CA ASN A 219 -7.21 -1.02 1.87
C ASN A 219 -8.07 -2.27 1.74
N GLY A 220 -8.39 -2.67 0.51
CA GLY A 220 -9.29 -3.77 0.28
C GLY A 220 -9.11 -4.39 -1.11
N PHE A 221 -10.01 -5.31 -1.45
CA PHE A 221 -10.06 -6.04 -2.72
C PHE A 221 -11.40 -5.81 -3.45
N ASP A 222 -11.44 -6.19 -4.74
CA ASP A 222 -12.63 -6.23 -5.59
C ASP A 222 -12.87 -7.64 -6.14
N ASP A 223 -14.09 -7.89 -6.62
CA ASP A 223 -14.52 -9.20 -7.18
C ASP A 223 -13.83 -9.55 -8.51
N GLU A 224 -13.29 -8.58 -9.24
CA GLU A 224 -12.59 -8.78 -10.53
C GLU A 224 -11.49 -9.86 -10.46
N VAL A 225 -11.01 -10.16 -9.26
CA VAL A 225 -10.02 -11.22 -8.99
C VAL A 225 -10.62 -12.62 -9.03
N LEU A 226 -11.97 -12.78 -8.98
CA LEU A 226 -12.63 -14.08 -8.82
C LEU A 226 -13.03 -14.75 -10.15
N GLU A 227 -13.05 -14.03 -11.26
CA GLU A 227 -13.63 -14.49 -12.53
C GLU A 227 -12.70 -15.36 -13.40
N SER A 228 -11.44 -15.57 -13.04
CA SER A 228 -10.54 -16.39 -13.84
C SER A 228 -10.63 -17.88 -13.48
N SER A 229 -10.82 -18.71 -14.52
CA SER A 229 -10.69 -20.16 -14.68
C SER A 229 -10.38 -21.05 -13.46
N THR A 230 -10.86 -22.29 -13.49
CA THR A 230 -10.45 -23.41 -12.63
C THR A 230 -8.93 -23.67 -12.74
N LEU A 231 -8.14 -22.97 -11.91
CA LEU A 231 -6.71 -23.14 -11.86
C LEU A 231 -6.37 -24.35 -10.96
N SER A 232 -5.57 -25.27 -11.45
CA SER A 232 -5.02 -26.34 -10.61
C SER A 232 -4.00 -25.78 -9.62
N ILE A 233 -4.09 -26.21 -8.37
CA ILE A 233 -3.12 -25.91 -7.34
C ILE A 233 -1.79 -26.57 -7.68
N ASP A 234 -0.68 -25.93 -7.31
CA ASP A 234 0.67 -26.47 -7.53
C ASP A 234 0.85 -27.84 -6.86
N GLN A 235 1.46 -28.76 -7.58
CA GLN A 235 1.69 -30.12 -7.08
C GLN A 235 2.77 -30.17 -6.00
N LYS A 236 3.77 -29.28 -6.06
CA LYS A 236 4.81 -29.15 -5.03
C LYS A 236 4.32 -28.29 -3.87
N PHE A 237 4.95 -28.44 -2.72
CA PHE A 237 4.72 -27.56 -1.57
C PHE A 237 5.31 -26.17 -1.87
N THR A 238 4.54 -25.37 -2.60
CA THR A 238 4.97 -24.01 -2.98
C THR A 238 4.72 -23.00 -1.86
N ILE A 239 5.76 -22.22 -1.55
CA ILE A 239 5.67 -21.01 -0.72
C ILE A 239 6.01 -19.82 -1.62
N SER A 240 5.02 -18.98 -1.93
CA SER A 240 5.17 -17.95 -2.95
C SER A 240 5.07 -16.53 -2.38
N TYR A 241 6.02 -15.69 -2.75
CA TYR A 241 6.00 -14.24 -2.53
C TYR A 241 5.80 -13.53 -3.87
N ILE A 242 4.81 -12.65 -3.96
CA ILE A 242 4.49 -11.93 -5.19
C ILE A 242 4.65 -10.42 -4.98
N GLY A 243 5.48 -9.77 -5.82
CA GLY A 243 5.70 -8.33 -5.89
C GLY A 243 7.12 -7.88 -5.54
N LEU A 244 7.31 -6.59 -5.25
CA LEU A 244 8.61 -6.00 -4.90
C LEU A 244 9.11 -6.54 -3.55
N LEU A 245 10.33 -7.09 -3.52
CA LEU A 245 11.01 -7.57 -2.31
C LEU A 245 12.36 -6.86 -2.11
N PRO A 246 12.39 -5.76 -1.37
CA PRO A 246 13.58 -4.99 -1.11
C PRO A 246 14.46 -5.66 -0.03
N LYS A 247 15.74 -5.27 0.04
CA LYS A 247 16.71 -5.80 1.02
C LYS A 247 16.27 -5.67 2.49
N GLN A 248 15.44 -4.68 2.81
CA GLN A 248 14.95 -4.44 4.18
C GLN A 248 13.94 -5.49 4.65
N SER A 249 13.37 -6.25 3.71
CA SER A 249 12.34 -7.26 3.98
C SER A 249 12.86 -8.70 3.82
N ILE A 250 14.19 -8.92 3.85
CA ILE A 250 14.77 -10.28 3.77
C ILE A 250 14.31 -11.11 4.98
N PRO A 251 13.60 -12.24 4.77
CA PRO A 251 13.13 -13.10 5.85
C PRO A 251 14.24 -14.06 6.29
N LYS A 252 15.22 -13.55 7.06
CA LYS A 252 16.41 -14.32 7.45
C LYS A 252 16.08 -15.57 8.24
N ASN A 253 15.12 -15.49 9.15
CA ASN A 253 14.65 -16.62 9.94
C ASN A 253 13.99 -17.68 9.06
N LEU A 254 13.17 -17.29 8.07
CA LEU A 254 12.55 -18.23 7.14
C LEU A 254 13.60 -19.05 6.38
N PHE A 255 14.62 -18.41 5.82
CA PHE A 255 15.65 -19.11 5.08
C PHE A 255 16.45 -20.06 5.98
N ARG A 256 16.76 -19.66 7.21
CA ARG A 256 17.43 -20.52 8.20
C ARG A 256 16.57 -21.73 8.56
N VAL A 257 15.31 -21.54 8.87
CA VAL A 257 14.39 -22.63 9.23
C VAL A 257 14.17 -23.59 8.05
N LEU A 258 13.98 -23.07 6.84
CA LEU A 258 13.84 -23.92 5.65
C LEU A 258 15.12 -24.73 5.36
N GLN A 259 16.30 -24.16 5.55
CA GLN A 259 17.57 -24.88 5.43
C GLN A 259 17.63 -26.06 6.42
N ILE A 260 17.25 -25.84 7.68
CA ILE A 260 17.21 -26.89 8.71
C ILE A 260 16.24 -27.99 8.30
N LEU A 261 15.02 -27.64 7.90
CA LEU A 261 14.01 -28.61 7.46
C LEU A 261 14.47 -29.42 6.26
N CYS A 262 15.07 -28.79 5.26
CA CYS A 262 15.63 -29.49 4.09
C CYS A 262 16.78 -30.44 4.44
N SER A 263 17.58 -30.10 5.46
CA SER A 263 18.67 -30.94 5.92
C SER A 263 18.20 -32.17 6.74
N GLN A 264 17.10 -32.03 7.46
CA GLN A 264 16.55 -33.05 8.34
C GLN A 264 15.55 -33.99 7.64
N ASN A 265 14.86 -33.51 6.60
CA ASN A 265 13.79 -34.25 5.94
C ASN A 265 13.96 -34.17 4.40
N LYS A 266 14.34 -35.35 3.81
CA LYS A 266 14.56 -35.46 2.36
C LYS A 266 13.27 -35.25 1.56
N ASP A 267 12.14 -35.74 2.05
CA ASP A 267 10.83 -35.57 1.37
C ASP A 267 10.42 -34.10 1.37
N PHE A 268 10.58 -33.40 2.50
CA PHE A 268 10.38 -31.97 2.57
C PHE A 268 11.27 -31.22 1.56
N LYS A 269 12.58 -31.55 1.49
CA LYS A 269 13.49 -30.97 0.50
C LYS A 269 13.02 -31.19 -0.93
N ASN A 270 12.56 -32.39 -1.25
CA ASN A 270 12.12 -32.75 -2.59
C ASN A 270 10.79 -32.01 -2.96
N ASP A 271 9.89 -31.85 -2.02
CA ASP A 271 8.57 -31.24 -2.23
C ASP A 271 8.61 -29.70 -2.22
N LEU A 272 9.51 -29.11 -1.43
CA LEU A 272 9.59 -27.65 -1.26
C LEU A 272 9.92 -26.94 -2.57
N GLN A 273 9.15 -25.89 -2.86
CA GLN A 273 9.46 -24.92 -3.92
C GLN A 273 9.16 -23.50 -3.45
N LEU A 274 10.18 -22.64 -3.43
CA LEU A 274 10.07 -21.22 -3.14
C LEU A 274 9.89 -20.46 -4.45
N ASN A 275 8.82 -19.69 -4.57
CA ASN A 275 8.60 -18.82 -5.72
C ASN A 275 8.70 -17.36 -5.30
N PHE A 276 9.66 -16.64 -5.87
CA PHE A 276 9.79 -15.19 -5.73
C PHE A 276 9.45 -14.55 -7.06
N ILE A 277 8.25 -13.94 -7.16
CA ILE A 277 7.70 -13.38 -8.39
C ILE A 277 7.71 -11.85 -8.29
N GLY A 278 8.38 -11.18 -9.23
CA GLY A 278 8.47 -9.72 -9.32
C GLY A 278 9.88 -9.17 -9.17
N ASP A 279 10.00 -7.93 -8.70
CA ASP A 279 11.30 -7.26 -8.53
C ASP A 279 11.95 -7.67 -7.20
N ILE A 280 12.87 -8.61 -7.28
CA ILE A 280 13.55 -9.22 -6.13
C ILE A 280 14.99 -8.71 -6.04
N SER A 281 15.33 -8.05 -4.94
CA SER A 281 16.68 -7.49 -4.75
C SER A 281 17.77 -8.57 -4.72
N ASP A 282 18.95 -8.25 -5.27
CA ASP A 282 20.10 -9.18 -5.29
C ASP A 282 20.52 -9.64 -3.90
N ALA A 283 20.25 -8.83 -2.87
CA ALA A 283 20.51 -9.22 -1.48
C ALA A 283 19.65 -10.40 -1.03
N VAL A 284 18.39 -10.50 -1.51
CA VAL A 284 17.51 -11.66 -1.27
C VAL A 284 18.04 -12.89 -2.00
N LYS A 285 18.39 -12.74 -3.28
CA LYS A 285 18.96 -13.84 -4.09
C LYS A 285 20.22 -14.40 -3.41
N SER A 286 21.13 -13.51 -2.99
CA SER A 286 22.34 -13.90 -2.25
C SER A 286 22.03 -14.62 -0.93
N ALA A 287 21.00 -14.20 -0.20
CA ALA A 287 20.59 -14.86 1.04
C ALA A 287 20.03 -16.26 0.80
N VAL A 288 19.27 -16.48 -0.27
CA VAL A 288 18.81 -17.82 -0.69
C VAL A 288 19.99 -18.75 -0.98
N PHE A 289 20.98 -18.30 -1.77
CA PHE A 289 22.20 -19.06 -2.05
C PHE A 289 22.97 -19.41 -0.78
N LYS A 290 23.18 -18.43 0.11
CA LYS A 290 23.90 -18.61 1.38
C LYS A 290 23.24 -19.68 2.27
N ASN A 291 21.93 -19.82 2.22
CA ASN A 291 21.17 -20.81 3.00
C ASN A 291 20.92 -22.11 2.22
N GLN A 292 21.65 -22.36 1.12
CA GLN A 292 21.59 -23.61 0.33
C GLN A 292 20.17 -23.96 -0.17
N LEU A 293 19.35 -22.94 -0.45
CA LEU A 293 17.97 -23.09 -0.93
C LEU A 293 17.83 -22.85 -2.45
N ALA A 294 18.95 -22.70 -3.17
CA ALA A 294 18.94 -22.35 -4.59
C ALA A 294 18.21 -23.41 -5.46
N GLU A 295 18.40 -24.70 -5.18
CA GLU A 295 17.76 -25.80 -5.90
C GLU A 295 16.23 -25.82 -5.72
N ASN A 296 15.74 -25.28 -4.61
CA ASN A 296 14.32 -25.20 -4.27
C ASN A 296 13.70 -23.84 -4.63
N THR A 297 14.45 -22.90 -5.23
CA THR A 297 13.97 -21.51 -5.41
C THR A 297 13.88 -21.15 -6.89
N HIS A 298 12.72 -20.58 -7.25
CA HIS A 298 12.47 -20.01 -8.57
C HIS A 298 12.31 -18.50 -8.43
N PHE A 299 13.12 -17.75 -9.17
CA PHE A 299 12.98 -16.31 -9.34
C PHE A 299 12.31 -16.04 -10.67
N ILE A 300 11.15 -15.40 -10.63
CA ILE A 300 10.33 -15.06 -11.78
C ILE A 300 10.26 -13.54 -11.86
N ASP A 301 10.61 -13.00 -13.02
CA ASP A 301 10.57 -11.56 -13.25
C ASP A 301 9.17 -10.98 -13.11
N TYR A 302 9.06 -9.65 -13.22
CA TYR A 302 7.79 -8.95 -13.16
C TYR A 302 6.76 -9.59 -14.12
N VAL A 303 5.57 -9.83 -13.60
CA VAL A 303 4.40 -10.31 -14.33
C VAL A 303 3.27 -9.27 -14.23
N ASP A 304 2.35 -9.29 -15.19
CA ASP A 304 1.13 -8.49 -15.12
C ASP A 304 0.23 -8.91 -13.94
N HIS A 305 -0.73 -8.04 -13.58
CA HIS A 305 -1.57 -8.25 -12.42
C HIS A 305 -2.41 -9.53 -12.50
N ALA A 306 -2.92 -9.89 -13.68
CA ALA A 306 -3.71 -11.10 -13.87
C ALA A 306 -2.88 -12.37 -13.60
N LYS A 307 -1.66 -12.44 -14.13
CA LYS A 307 -0.73 -13.52 -13.83
C LYS A 307 -0.29 -13.56 -12.36
N ALA A 308 -0.14 -12.38 -11.73
CA ALA A 308 0.17 -12.32 -10.30
C ALA A 308 -0.95 -12.97 -9.46
N ILE A 309 -2.21 -12.73 -9.81
CA ILE A 309 -3.39 -13.39 -9.21
C ILE A 309 -3.36 -14.90 -9.44
N ASP A 310 -3.01 -15.37 -10.64
CA ASP A 310 -2.90 -16.78 -10.94
C ASP A 310 -1.84 -17.46 -10.04
N TYR A 311 -0.66 -16.84 -9.87
CA TYR A 311 0.35 -17.32 -8.93
C TYR A 311 -0.14 -17.36 -7.48
N GLN A 312 -0.90 -16.33 -7.04
CA GLN A 312 -1.48 -16.32 -5.70
C GLN A 312 -2.43 -17.52 -5.50
N ARG A 313 -3.29 -17.81 -6.48
CA ARG A 313 -4.31 -18.86 -6.38
C ARG A 313 -3.76 -20.28 -6.52
N LYS A 314 -2.70 -20.47 -7.31
CA LYS A 314 -2.05 -21.76 -7.51
C LYS A 314 -1.16 -22.20 -6.34
N SER A 315 -0.60 -21.23 -5.61
CA SER A 315 0.35 -21.49 -4.54
C SER A 315 -0.26 -22.31 -3.41
N GLN A 316 0.53 -23.18 -2.80
CA GLN A 316 0.12 -23.91 -1.60
C GLN A 316 0.05 -22.95 -0.39
N VAL A 317 1.06 -22.10 -0.23
CA VAL A 317 1.16 -21.11 0.85
C VAL A 317 1.58 -19.77 0.26
N LEU A 318 0.94 -18.69 0.71
CA LEU A 318 1.29 -17.32 0.36
C LEU A 318 2.19 -16.70 1.43
N LEU A 319 3.36 -16.24 1.03
CA LEU A 319 4.32 -15.59 1.93
C LEU A 319 4.09 -14.08 1.94
N LEU A 320 3.89 -13.51 3.14
CA LEU A 320 3.74 -12.07 3.34
C LEU A 320 4.82 -11.56 4.29
N LEU A 321 5.56 -10.55 3.88
CA LEU A 321 6.73 -10.05 4.60
C LEU A 321 6.52 -8.59 5.02
N ILE A 322 6.65 -8.33 6.31
CA ILE A 322 6.72 -6.97 6.87
C ILE A 322 8.20 -6.60 7.07
N PRO A 323 8.63 -5.38 6.72
CA PRO A 323 10.00 -4.96 6.98
C PRO A 323 10.35 -5.00 8.48
N ASN A 324 11.53 -5.55 8.82
CA ASN A 324 12.02 -5.52 10.22
C ASN A 324 12.63 -4.15 10.55
N ILE A 325 11.77 -3.20 10.85
CA ILE A 325 12.10 -1.80 11.14
C ILE A 325 11.35 -1.32 12.38
N LYS A 326 11.82 -0.21 12.95
CA LYS A 326 11.07 0.46 14.03
C LYS A 326 9.69 0.91 13.52
N LYS A 327 8.64 0.78 14.36
CA LYS A 327 7.25 1.17 14.06
C LYS A 327 6.62 0.40 12.89
N ASN A 328 6.91 -0.89 12.77
CA ASN A 328 6.37 -1.75 11.73
C ASN A 328 4.99 -2.35 12.03
N LYS A 329 4.48 -2.21 13.28
CA LYS A 329 3.20 -2.80 13.72
C LYS A 329 1.98 -2.31 12.95
N GLY A 330 2.04 -1.10 12.41
CA GLY A 330 0.96 -0.50 11.62
C GLY A 330 1.06 -0.74 10.11
N ILE A 331 2.08 -1.45 9.64
CA ILE A 331 2.26 -1.67 8.20
C ILE A 331 1.25 -2.69 7.68
N LEU A 332 0.35 -2.23 6.81
CA LEU A 332 -0.61 -3.05 6.08
C LEU A 332 -0.33 -2.93 4.58
N THR A 333 0.18 -3.99 3.99
CA THR A 333 0.46 -4.02 2.54
C THR A 333 -0.81 -4.28 1.74
N GLY A 334 -0.90 -3.74 0.52
CA GLY A 334 -2.02 -4.03 -0.39
C GLY A 334 -2.18 -5.51 -0.71
N LYS A 335 -1.07 -6.26 -0.78
CA LYS A 335 -1.02 -7.71 -1.01
C LYS A 335 -1.87 -8.52 -0.02
N LEU A 336 -1.94 -8.08 1.26
CA LEU A 336 -2.75 -8.77 2.26
C LEU A 336 -4.18 -9.01 1.76
N PHE A 337 -4.81 -7.96 1.22
CA PHE A 337 -6.22 -8.03 0.82
C PHE A 337 -6.42 -8.90 -0.43
N GLU A 338 -5.47 -8.91 -1.36
CA GLU A 338 -5.47 -9.83 -2.49
C GLU A 338 -5.26 -11.28 -2.02
N TYR A 339 -4.38 -11.52 -1.06
CA TYR A 339 -4.13 -12.85 -0.49
C TYR A 339 -5.35 -13.41 0.25
N LEU A 340 -6.16 -12.55 0.90
CA LEU A 340 -7.40 -12.97 1.56
C LEU A 340 -8.39 -13.64 0.58
N ILE A 341 -8.47 -13.15 -0.66
CA ILE A 341 -9.39 -13.69 -1.67
C ILE A 341 -8.79 -14.85 -2.48
N ALA A 342 -7.47 -15.03 -2.45
CA ALA A 342 -6.82 -16.17 -3.09
C ALA A 342 -7.18 -17.51 -2.42
N LYS A 343 -7.75 -17.49 -1.21
CA LYS A 343 -8.17 -18.66 -0.42
C LYS A 343 -7.03 -19.66 -0.19
N ARG A 344 -5.83 -19.14 -0.01
CA ARG A 344 -4.63 -19.94 0.32
C ARG A 344 -4.12 -19.54 1.69
N PRO A 345 -3.55 -20.46 2.50
CA PRO A 345 -2.95 -20.11 3.78
C PRO A 345 -1.89 -19.03 3.64
N ILE A 346 -1.93 -18.03 4.51
CA ILE A 346 -0.96 -16.93 4.54
C ILE A 346 0.03 -17.18 5.67
N LEU A 347 1.31 -17.36 5.34
CA LEU A 347 2.42 -17.33 6.27
C LEU A 347 3.03 -15.93 6.24
N ALA A 348 2.88 -15.17 7.32
CA ALA A 348 3.44 -13.83 7.42
C ALA A 348 4.63 -13.80 8.38
N ILE A 349 5.70 -13.10 8.00
CA ILE A 349 6.81 -12.77 8.89
C ILE A 349 6.69 -11.30 9.28
N GLY A 350 6.50 -11.03 10.56
CA GLY A 350 6.24 -9.69 11.05
C GLY A 350 5.87 -9.64 12.54
N PRO A 351 5.48 -8.47 13.06
CA PRO A 351 5.10 -8.32 14.47
C PRO A 351 3.77 -9.04 14.75
N GLU A 352 3.78 -9.97 15.71
CA GLU A 352 2.61 -10.77 16.09
C GLU A 352 1.51 -9.95 16.78
N ASP A 353 1.84 -8.76 17.27
CA ASP A 353 0.89 -7.81 17.88
C ASP A 353 0.53 -6.63 16.96
N GLY A 354 0.88 -6.73 15.66
CA GLY A 354 0.61 -5.71 14.65
C GLY A 354 -0.81 -5.73 14.09
N ASP A 355 -1.13 -4.73 13.29
CA ASP A 355 -2.44 -4.64 12.62
C ASP A 355 -2.65 -5.78 11.61
N LEU A 356 -1.58 -6.26 10.97
CA LEU A 356 -1.61 -7.43 10.08
C LEU A 356 -2.04 -8.69 10.84
N ALA A 357 -1.44 -8.94 12.01
CA ALA A 357 -1.72 -10.12 12.80
C ALA A 357 -3.20 -10.17 13.20
N LYS A 358 -3.76 -9.04 13.62
CA LYS A 358 -5.19 -8.92 13.97
C LYS A 358 -6.11 -9.22 12.78
N ILE A 359 -5.73 -8.80 11.56
CA ILE A 359 -6.52 -9.10 10.36
C ILE A 359 -6.46 -10.59 10.04
N LEU A 360 -5.29 -11.22 10.09
CA LEU A 360 -5.16 -12.65 9.82
C LEU A 360 -5.89 -13.52 10.85
N GLU A 361 -5.82 -13.16 12.13
CA GLU A 361 -6.57 -13.80 13.20
C GLU A 361 -8.10 -13.68 13.02
N ASP A 362 -8.59 -12.46 12.79
CA ASP A 362 -10.02 -12.19 12.59
C ASP A 362 -10.57 -12.86 11.33
N THR A 363 -9.76 -13.01 10.29
CA THR A 363 -10.16 -13.64 9.04
C THR A 363 -9.88 -15.14 8.98
N ASN A 364 -9.17 -15.70 9.96
CA ASN A 364 -8.68 -17.07 9.93
C ASN A 364 -7.95 -17.43 8.62
N ALA A 365 -7.24 -16.44 8.04
CA ALA A 365 -6.61 -16.60 6.72
C ALA A 365 -5.15 -17.05 6.78
N GLY A 366 -4.53 -17.06 7.98
CA GLY A 366 -3.14 -17.42 8.13
C GLY A 366 -2.57 -17.07 9.49
N VAL A 367 -1.25 -17.09 9.58
CA VAL A 367 -0.51 -16.89 10.82
C VAL A 367 0.61 -15.88 10.63
N VAL A 368 0.88 -15.09 11.68
CA VAL A 368 2.08 -14.23 11.74
C VAL A 368 3.08 -14.85 12.70
N VAL A 369 4.34 -14.87 12.30
CA VAL A 369 5.47 -15.30 13.11
C VAL A 369 6.48 -14.16 13.21
N ASP A 370 6.95 -13.90 14.43
CA ASP A 370 7.95 -12.84 14.68
C ASP A 370 9.30 -13.17 14.04
N PHE A 371 10.07 -12.12 13.73
CA PHE A 371 11.38 -12.21 13.07
C PHE A 371 12.41 -13.06 13.84
N GLU A 372 12.28 -13.21 15.14
CA GLU A 372 13.21 -13.92 16.02
C GLU A 372 12.64 -15.23 16.55
N ASN A 373 11.42 -15.63 16.17
CA ASN A 373 10.76 -16.82 16.68
C ASN A 373 10.91 -18.01 15.71
N ASP A 374 12.12 -18.57 15.67
CA ASP A 374 12.44 -19.72 14.79
C ASP A 374 11.64 -20.98 15.15
N ASP A 375 11.42 -21.25 16.43
CA ASP A 375 10.71 -22.45 16.91
C ASP A 375 9.25 -22.45 16.46
N LYS A 376 8.57 -21.30 16.59
CA LYS A 376 7.20 -21.15 16.08
C LYS A 376 7.16 -21.22 14.56
N LEU A 377 8.15 -20.64 13.88
CA LEU A 377 8.22 -20.70 12.42
C LEU A 377 8.43 -22.13 11.93
N PHE A 378 9.34 -22.86 12.57
CA PHE A 378 9.60 -24.27 12.30
C PHE A 378 8.34 -25.13 12.46
N SER A 379 7.67 -25.03 13.62
CA SER A 379 6.44 -25.79 13.88
C SER A 379 5.30 -25.41 12.93
N THR A 380 5.17 -24.12 12.60
CA THR A 380 4.16 -23.64 11.63
C THR A 380 4.39 -24.22 10.24
N ILE A 381 5.65 -24.22 9.75
CA ILE A 381 5.95 -24.72 8.41
C ILE A 381 5.73 -26.25 8.36
N LEU A 382 6.11 -26.99 9.41
CA LEU A 382 5.83 -28.43 9.50
C LEU A 382 4.33 -28.73 9.48
N GLN A 383 3.54 -27.98 10.23
CA GLN A 383 2.07 -28.13 10.25
C GLN A 383 1.47 -27.90 8.85
N LEU A 384 1.90 -26.85 8.14
CA LEU A 384 1.46 -26.58 6.78
C LEU A 384 1.89 -27.68 5.81
N TYR A 385 3.10 -28.21 5.97
CA TYR A 385 3.61 -29.31 5.16
C TYR A 385 2.84 -30.62 5.41
N ASP A 386 2.55 -30.95 6.66
CA ASP A 386 1.74 -32.12 7.01
C ASP A 386 0.32 -32.02 6.42
N GLN A 387 -0.30 -30.85 6.45
CA GLN A 387 -1.58 -30.61 5.80
C GLN A 387 -1.49 -30.79 4.28
N TYR A 388 -0.41 -30.29 3.66
CA TYR A 388 -0.15 -30.50 2.23
C TYR A 388 -0.01 -32.00 1.90
N LYS A 389 0.78 -32.76 2.65
CA LYS A 389 0.96 -34.21 2.44
C LYS A 389 -0.34 -35.00 2.55
N ASN A 390 -1.24 -34.56 3.44
CA ASN A 390 -2.56 -35.17 3.64
C ASN A 390 -3.65 -34.65 2.68
N GLY A 391 -3.32 -33.76 1.74
CA GLY A 391 -4.26 -33.19 0.77
C GLY A 391 -5.33 -32.30 1.38
N ASN A 392 -5.11 -31.76 2.58
CA ASN A 392 -6.08 -30.94 3.32
C ASN A 392 -5.53 -29.54 3.68
N LEU A 393 -4.53 -29.06 2.92
CA LEU A 393 -4.01 -27.70 3.07
C LEU A 393 -5.00 -26.69 2.48
N GLU A 394 -6.02 -26.39 3.26
CA GLU A 394 -7.08 -25.44 2.93
C GLU A 394 -7.18 -24.34 4.00
N VAL A 395 -7.76 -23.22 3.61
CA VAL A 395 -8.08 -22.14 4.53
C VAL A 395 -9.57 -21.88 4.59
N SER A 396 -10.14 -21.94 5.78
CA SER A 396 -11.54 -21.58 6.04
C SER A 396 -11.61 -20.11 6.46
N SER A 397 -11.46 -19.21 5.48
CA SER A 397 -11.49 -17.77 5.73
C SER A 397 -12.88 -17.31 6.12
N LYS A 398 -12.98 -16.42 7.12
CA LYS A 398 -14.22 -15.77 7.58
C LYS A 398 -14.04 -14.25 7.58
N ASN A 399 -15.16 -13.53 7.67
CA ASN A 399 -15.16 -12.06 7.82
C ASN A 399 -14.44 -11.28 6.70
N ILE A 400 -14.07 -11.91 5.58
CA ILE A 400 -13.31 -11.23 4.52
C ILE A 400 -14.13 -10.16 3.80
N LYS A 401 -15.47 -10.33 3.70
CA LYS A 401 -16.36 -9.39 2.98
C LYS A 401 -16.24 -7.95 3.46
N LYS A 402 -15.92 -7.71 4.75
CA LYS A 402 -15.75 -6.35 5.28
C LYS A 402 -14.55 -5.60 4.67
N TYR A 403 -13.63 -6.31 4.01
CA TYR A 403 -12.50 -5.74 3.28
C TYR A 403 -12.79 -5.59 1.77
N HIS A 404 -13.98 -5.94 1.30
CA HIS A 404 -14.40 -5.65 -0.06
C HIS A 404 -14.55 -4.14 -0.23
N ARG A 405 -14.02 -3.57 -1.31
CA ARG A 405 -13.97 -2.11 -1.52
C ARG A 405 -15.33 -1.45 -1.51
N LYS A 406 -16.38 -2.13 -1.97
CA LYS A 406 -17.74 -1.63 -1.86
C LYS A 406 -18.21 -1.46 -0.40
N GLU A 407 -17.90 -2.42 0.48
CA GLU A 407 -18.23 -2.32 1.90
C GLU A 407 -17.39 -1.24 2.61
N LEU A 408 -16.12 -1.13 2.24
CA LEU A 408 -15.27 -0.03 2.73
C LEU A 408 -15.78 1.32 2.25
N THR A 409 -16.27 1.43 1.00
CA THR A 409 -16.89 2.66 0.49
C THR A 409 -18.17 2.99 1.23
N LYS A 410 -19.00 2.00 1.57
CA LYS A 410 -20.17 2.21 2.43
C LYS A 410 -19.78 2.85 3.77
N LYS A 411 -18.69 2.39 4.37
CA LYS A 411 -18.15 3.00 5.59
C LYS A 411 -17.67 4.44 5.36
N VAL A 412 -16.96 4.70 4.25
CA VAL A 412 -16.53 6.05 3.86
C VAL A 412 -17.75 6.96 3.67
N ALA A 413 -18.77 6.49 2.96
CA ALA A 413 -20.01 7.23 2.74
C ALA A 413 -20.73 7.58 4.05
N PHE A 414 -20.80 6.63 4.99
CA PHE A 414 -21.35 6.88 6.32
C PHE A 414 -20.56 7.97 7.08
N ILE A 415 -19.22 7.93 7.00
CA ILE A 415 -18.37 8.94 7.63
C ILE A 415 -18.61 10.33 6.99
N ILE A 416 -18.65 10.42 5.67
CA ILE A 416 -18.91 11.64 4.91
C ILE A 416 -20.27 12.24 5.33
N ASN A 417 -21.33 11.43 5.31
CA ASN A 417 -22.68 11.87 5.72
C ASN A 417 -22.70 12.41 7.16
N SER A 418 -21.96 11.77 8.07
CA SER A 418 -21.87 12.19 9.47
C SER A 418 -21.06 13.48 9.70
N LEU A 419 -20.37 14.01 8.71
CA LEU A 419 -19.68 15.30 8.76
C LEU A 419 -20.62 16.44 8.32
N HIS A 420 -21.57 16.13 7.45
CA HIS A 420 -22.52 17.10 6.93
C HIS A 420 -23.70 17.34 7.89
N SER A 421 -24.02 16.32 8.71
CA SER A 421 -25.03 16.41 9.78
C SER A 421 -24.54 17.30 10.91
#